data_fc0fc89a4f78d94271bbd04ae48eae99
#
_entry.id   fc0fc89a4f78d94271bbd04ae48eae99
#
_cell.length_a   1.000
_cell.length_b   1.000
_cell.length_c   1.000
_cell.angle_alpha   90.00
_cell.angle_beta   90.00
_cell.angle_gamma   90.00
#
_symmetry.space_group_name_H-M   'P 1'
#
loop_
_entity.id
_entity.type
_entity.pdbx_description
1 polymer ?
#
loop_
_entity_poly.entity_id
_entity_poly.type
_entity_poly.pdbx_seq_one_letter_code
_entity_poly.pdbx_strand_id
1 'polypeptide(L)'
;MADTFKFELVSPERVLLSEDAEQVVLPGIQGDFAVLANHAPMLSMLRPGVLDIQLPGKTRRVFVKGGFAEVEPDRLTVLAQTAFDTEASTAAGVITAELANAQAELEAAKHDDERFLAQEAVDSLRALQSGRG
;
A
#
# COMPACT_ATOMS: atom_id res chain seq x y z
N MET A 1 0.26 -2.67 -26.73
CA MET A 1 -0.18 -3.06 -25.38
C MET A 1 1.00 -3.11 -24.44
N ALA A 2 0.82 -2.64 -23.23
CA ALA A 2 1.86 -2.74 -22.23
C ALA A 2 2.00 -4.19 -21.75
N ASP A 3 3.23 -4.60 -21.47
CA ASP A 3 3.46 -5.89 -20.85
C ASP A 3 2.88 -5.89 -19.44
N THR A 4 2.42 -7.04 -19.00
CA THR A 4 1.88 -7.20 -17.66
C THR A 4 2.73 -8.15 -16.83
N PHE A 5 2.54 -8.08 -15.52
CA PHE A 5 3.14 -9.00 -14.56
C PHE A 5 2.06 -9.39 -13.56
N LYS A 6 2.27 -10.52 -12.91
CA LYS A 6 1.34 -10.99 -11.89
C LYS A 6 1.47 -10.14 -10.64
N PHE A 7 0.37 -9.52 -10.20
CA PHE A 7 0.33 -8.76 -8.96
C PHE A 7 -0.55 -9.47 -7.94
N GLU A 8 -0.02 -9.67 -6.75
CA GLU A 8 -0.76 -10.25 -5.63
C GLU A 8 -0.61 -9.38 -4.40
N LEU A 9 -1.74 -9.05 -3.78
CA LEU A 9 -1.78 -8.39 -2.49
C LEU A 9 -2.33 -9.37 -1.48
N VAL A 10 -1.55 -9.66 -0.43
CA VAL A 10 -1.82 -10.73 0.51
C VAL A 10 -1.81 -10.18 1.92
N SER A 11 -2.81 -10.54 2.72
CA SER A 11 -2.78 -10.37 4.17
C SER A 11 -2.38 -11.71 4.81
N PRO A 12 -2.05 -11.73 6.11
CA PRO A 12 -1.72 -13.01 6.76
C PRO A 12 -2.80 -14.08 6.62
N GLU A 13 -4.04 -13.68 6.41
CA GLU A 13 -5.18 -14.59 6.40
C GLU A 13 -5.64 -14.99 5.01
N ARG A 14 -5.40 -14.16 3.98
CA ARG A 14 -5.95 -14.43 2.65
C ARG A 14 -5.30 -13.58 1.57
N VAL A 15 -5.55 -13.97 0.33
CA VAL A 15 -5.22 -13.15 -0.84
C VAL A 15 -6.33 -12.13 -1.00
N LEU A 16 -5.96 -10.84 -1.00
CA LEU A 16 -6.92 -9.74 -1.14
C LEU A 16 -7.12 -9.34 -2.59
N LEU A 17 -6.08 -9.45 -3.41
CA LEU A 17 -6.12 -9.07 -4.81
C LEU A 17 -5.12 -9.93 -5.56
N SER A 18 -5.50 -10.41 -6.75
CA SER A 18 -4.63 -11.18 -7.61
C SER A 18 -5.03 -10.87 -9.05
N GLU A 19 -4.22 -10.09 -9.75
CA GLU A 19 -4.53 -9.64 -11.11
C GLU A 19 -3.25 -9.39 -11.88
N ASP A 20 -3.37 -9.33 -13.20
CA ASP A 20 -2.28 -8.89 -14.05
C ASP A 20 -2.23 -7.37 -14.04
N ALA A 21 -1.07 -6.80 -13.76
CA ALA A 21 -0.89 -5.36 -13.66
C ALA A 21 0.10 -4.87 -14.70
N GLU A 22 -0.08 -3.61 -15.14
CA GLU A 22 0.86 -2.94 -16.04
C GLU A 22 1.91 -2.19 -15.27
N GLN A 23 1.54 -1.60 -14.13
CA GLN A 23 2.44 -0.85 -13.27
C GLN A 23 1.86 -0.79 -11.87
N VAL A 24 2.72 -0.83 -10.88
CA VAL A 24 2.33 -0.58 -9.49
C VAL A 24 3.33 0.41 -8.89
N VAL A 25 2.82 1.50 -8.31
CA VAL A 25 3.64 2.45 -7.56
C VAL A 25 3.44 2.14 -6.08
N LEU A 26 4.56 1.97 -5.37
CA LEU A 26 4.54 1.52 -3.98
C LEU A 26 5.19 2.56 -3.06
N PRO A 27 4.68 2.70 -1.82
CA PRO A 27 5.29 3.57 -0.82
C PRO A 27 6.44 2.85 -0.10
N GLY A 28 7.60 2.81 -0.74
CA GLY A 28 8.79 2.21 -0.13
C GLY A 28 9.25 3.00 1.10
N ILE A 29 9.93 2.32 2.01
CA ILE A 29 10.43 2.95 3.23
C ILE A 29 11.42 4.08 2.92
N GLN A 30 12.13 3.97 1.81
CA GLN A 30 13.11 4.97 1.38
C GLN A 30 12.59 5.90 0.29
N GLY A 31 11.32 5.77 -0.08
CA GLY A 31 10.69 6.59 -1.10
C GLY A 31 9.82 5.74 -2.03
N ASP A 32 8.95 6.41 -2.76
CA ASP A 32 8.07 5.75 -3.71
C ASP A 32 8.90 5.13 -4.84
N PHE A 33 8.46 3.97 -5.31
CA PHE A 33 9.08 3.35 -6.48
C PHE A 33 8.01 2.66 -7.33
N ALA A 34 8.29 2.55 -8.61
CA ALA A 34 7.36 1.95 -9.58
C ALA A 34 7.90 0.61 -10.04
N VAL A 35 7.01 -0.37 -10.13
CA VAL A 35 7.32 -1.70 -10.66
C VAL A 35 6.58 -1.89 -11.97
N LEU A 36 7.34 -2.26 -13.00
CA LEU A 36 6.82 -2.64 -14.32
C LEU A 36 7.26 -4.06 -14.62
N ALA A 37 6.79 -4.61 -15.73
CA ALA A 37 7.22 -5.94 -16.16
C ALA A 37 8.75 -6.00 -16.30
N ASN A 38 9.33 -7.15 -15.95
CA ASN A 38 10.78 -7.39 -16.04
C ASN A 38 11.62 -6.56 -15.08
N HIS A 39 11.02 -6.04 -14.01
CA HIS A 39 11.76 -5.32 -12.99
C HIS A 39 12.77 -6.25 -12.31
N ALA A 40 13.95 -5.71 -11.99
CA ALA A 40 14.97 -6.50 -11.28
C ALA A 40 14.45 -6.97 -9.93
N PRO A 41 14.84 -8.18 -9.50
CA PRO A 41 14.41 -8.69 -8.19
C PRO A 41 14.83 -7.78 -7.06
N MET A 42 13.93 -7.53 -6.11
CA MET A 42 14.24 -6.79 -4.90
C MET A 42 13.21 -7.06 -3.82
N LEU A 43 13.60 -6.78 -2.60
CA LEU A 43 12.71 -6.82 -1.44
C LEU A 43 12.72 -5.43 -0.82
N SER A 44 11.55 -4.87 -0.59
CA SER A 44 11.43 -3.52 -0.01
C SER A 44 10.42 -3.52 1.13
N MET A 45 10.82 -2.94 2.25
CA MET A 45 9.85 -2.63 3.31
C MET A 45 9.01 -1.44 2.85
N LEU A 46 7.75 -1.42 3.26
CA LEU A 46 6.82 -0.36 2.90
C LEU A 46 6.49 0.50 4.11
N ARG A 47 6.39 1.81 3.88
CA ARG A 47 5.80 2.69 4.87
C ARG A 47 4.28 2.69 4.66
N PRO A 48 3.46 3.08 5.65
CA PRO A 48 2.02 3.19 5.44
C PRO A 48 1.71 4.18 4.31
N GLY A 49 0.88 3.77 3.38
CA GLY A 49 0.55 4.60 2.24
C GLY A 49 -0.32 3.88 1.23
N VAL A 50 -0.48 4.47 0.07
CA VAL A 50 -1.37 3.98 -0.98
C VAL A 50 -0.57 3.35 -2.11
N LEU A 51 -0.97 2.14 -2.51
CA LEU A 51 -0.51 1.53 -3.75
C LEU A 51 -1.35 2.08 -4.89
N ASP A 52 -0.69 2.55 -5.94
CA ASP A 52 -1.36 2.88 -7.20
C ASP A 52 -1.15 1.71 -8.15
N ILE A 53 -2.23 1.02 -8.48
CA ILE A 53 -2.19 -0.21 -9.27
C ILE A 53 -2.84 0.05 -10.61
N GLN A 54 -2.04 0.01 -11.67
CA GLN A 54 -2.54 0.21 -13.03
C GLN A 54 -2.79 -1.13 -13.68
N LEU A 55 -4.06 -1.44 -13.87
CA LEU A 55 -4.52 -2.66 -14.53
C LEU A 55 -4.91 -2.33 -15.96
N PRO A 56 -5.01 -3.33 -16.85
CA PRO A 56 -5.53 -3.08 -18.21
C PRO A 56 -6.92 -2.45 -18.12
N GLY A 57 -7.04 -1.21 -18.60
CA GLY A 57 -8.31 -0.50 -18.67
C GLY A 57 -8.83 0.12 -17.41
N LYS A 58 -8.12 0.02 -16.29
CA LYS A 58 -8.57 0.64 -15.03
C LYS A 58 -7.41 0.83 -14.05
N THR A 59 -7.64 1.68 -13.07
CA THR A 59 -6.68 1.92 -11.99
C THR A 59 -7.35 1.59 -10.65
N ARG A 60 -6.59 1.00 -9.74
CA ARG A 60 -7.05 0.74 -8.38
C ARG A 60 -6.09 1.36 -7.39
N ARG A 61 -6.62 1.85 -6.29
CA ARG A 61 -5.82 2.43 -5.21
C ARG A 61 -6.17 1.72 -3.92
N VAL A 62 -5.14 1.22 -3.24
CA VAL A 62 -5.29 0.43 -2.02
C VAL A 62 -4.37 0.99 -0.96
N PHE A 63 -4.91 1.32 0.20
CA PHE A 63 -4.10 1.70 1.36
C PHE A 63 -3.50 0.44 1.98
N VAL A 64 -2.21 0.48 2.32
CA VAL A 64 -1.52 -0.61 3.00
C VAL A 64 -0.77 -0.09 4.21
N LYS A 65 -0.63 -0.95 5.22
CA LYS A 65 0.10 -0.65 6.43
C LYS A 65 0.71 -1.94 6.95
N GLY A 66 1.97 -1.87 7.37
CA GLY A 66 2.67 -2.97 8.01
C GLY A 66 3.01 -4.11 7.06
N GLY A 67 3.83 -3.84 6.07
CA GLY A 67 4.17 -4.88 5.11
C GLY A 67 5.43 -4.64 4.32
N PHE A 68 5.60 -5.47 3.31
CA PHE A 68 6.75 -5.40 2.42
C PHE A 68 6.36 -5.89 1.03
N ALA A 69 7.20 -5.57 0.06
CA ALA A 69 7.02 -5.97 -1.33
C ALA A 69 8.18 -6.84 -1.77
N GLU A 70 7.84 -7.97 -2.39
CA GLU A 70 8.82 -8.85 -3.04
C GLU A 70 8.63 -8.72 -4.54
N VAL A 71 9.65 -8.23 -5.22
CA VAL A 71 9.63 -7.98 -6.65
C VAL A 71 10.43 -9.05 -7.37
N GLU A 72 9.83 -9.65 -8.40
CA GLU A 72 10.46 -10.59 -9.31
C GLU A 72 10.19 -10.11 -10.74
N PRO A 73 10.93 -10.58 -11.77
CA PRO A 73 10.73 -10.06 -13.12
C PRO A 73 9.30 -10.22 -13.67
N ASP A 74 8.59 -11.26 -13.27
CA ASP A 74 7.25 -11.59 -13.75
C ASP A 74 6.16 -11.45 -12.70
N ARG A 75 6.52 -11.05 -11.47
CA ARG A 75 5.58 -11.07 -10.34
C ARG A 75 5.93 -10.01 -9.30
N LEU A 76 4.90 -9.44 -8.71
CA LEU A 76 5.01 -8.58 -7.54
C LEU A 76 4.08 -9.10 -6.47
N THR A 77 4.61 -9.39 -5.29
CA THR A 77 3.82 -9.81 -4.15
C THR A 77 3.95 -8.76 -3.05
N VAL A 78 2.83 -8.23 -2.59
CA VAL A 78 2.80 -7.30 -1.47
C VAL A 78 2.10 -7.99 -0.30
N LEU A 79 2.80 -8.07 0.83
CA LEU A 79 2.23 -8.56 2.07
C LEU A 79 1.95 -7.37 2.98
N ALA A 80 0.72 -7.24 3.47
CA ALA A 80 0.33 -6.15 4.35
C ALA A 80 -0.54 -6.67 5.49
N GLN A 81 -0.34 -6.14 6.68
CA GLN A 81 -1.20 -6.49 7.82
C GLN A 81 -2.56 -5.83 7.70
N THR A 82 -2.58 -4.59 7.23
CA THR A 82 -3.81 -3.84 6.98
C THR A 82 -3.83 -3.39 5.54
N ALA A 83 -4.93 -3.63 4.86
CA ALA A 83 -5.12 -3.16 3.49
C ALA A 83 -6.61 -2.95 3.21
N PHE A 84 -6.95 -1.89 2.49
CA PHE A 84 -8.33 -1.67 2.05
C PHE A 84 -8.34 -0.85 0.76
N ASP A 85 -9.36 -1.10 -0.06
CA ASP A 85 -9.59 -0.36 -1.29
C ASP A 85 -10.10 1.04 -0.92
N THR A 86 -9.40 2.08 -1.38
CA THR A 86 -9.74 3.47 -1.03
C THR A 86 -11.05 3.93 -1.65
N GLU A 87 -11.56 3.22 -2.65
CA GLU A 87 -12.78 3.59 -3.35
C GLU A 87 -13.97 2.68 -3.01
N ALA A 88 -13.78 1.73 -2.09
CA ALA A 88 -14.87 0.88 -1.64
C ALA A 88 -15.93 1.71 -0.92
N SER A 89 -17.18 1.26 -0.98
CA SER A 89 -18.31 1.96 -0.34
C SER A 89 -18.13 2.11 1.17
N THR A 90 -17.35 1.22 1.79
CA THR A 90 -17.06 1.25 3.23
C THR A 90 -15.80 2.04 3.58
N ALA A 91 -15.10 2.57 2.58
CA ALA A 91 -13.76 3.17 2.79
C ALA A 91 -13.79 4.33 3.79
N ALA A 92 -14.80 5.20 3.73
CA ALA A 92 -14.86 6.36 4.62
C ALA A 92 -14.84 5.96 6.09
N GLY A 93 -15.61 4.93 6.46
CA GLY A 93 -15.63 4.43 7.83
C GLY A 93 -14.31 3.78 8.23
N VAL A 94 -13.71 3.03 7.32
CA VAL A 94 -12.42 2.38 7.56
C VAL A 94 -11.32 3.44 7.73
N ILE A 95 -11.31 4.46 6.90
CA ILE A 95 -10.34 5.56 6.98
C ILE A 95 -10.44 6.24 8.36
N THR A 96 -11.67 6.55 8.80
CA THR A 96 -11.87 7.18 10.10
C THR A 96 -11.35 6.31 11.24
N ALA A 97 -11.66 5.01 11.22
CA ALA A 97 -11.20 4.09 12.26
C ALA A 97 -9.68 3.92 12.25
N GLU A 98 -9.10 3.76 11.06
CA GLU A 98 -7.65 3.59 10.94
C GLU A 98 -6.89 4.87 11.30
N LEU A 99 -7.45 6.03 10.99
CA LEU A 99 -6.84 7.31 11.39
C LEU A 99 -6.81 7.43 12.91
N ALA A 100 -7.88 7.06 13.59
CA ALA A 100 -7.90 7.07 15.06
C ALA A 100 -6.84 6.13 15.64
N ASN A 101 -6.70 4.93 15.05
CA ASN A 101 -5.67 3.99 15.47
C ASN A 101 -4.26 4.54 15.25
N ALA A 102 -4.02 5.16 14.10
CA ALA A 102 -2.72 5.73 13.77
C ALA A 102 -2.37 6.90 14.70
N GLN A 103 -3.35 7.73 15.03
CA GLN A 103 -3.14 8.84 15.97
C GLN A 103 -2.79 8.32 17.36
N ALA A 104 -3.45 7.25 17.80
CA ALA A 104 -3.14 6.62 19.09
C ALA A 104 -1.73 6.02 19.09
N GLU A 105 -1.35 5.37 18.00
CA GLU A 105 0.00 4.83 17.86
C GLU A 105 1.06 5.93 17.88
N LEU A 106 0.77 7.05 17.23
CA LEU A 106 1.68 8.20 17.21
C LEU A 106 1.88 8.77 18.60
N GLU A 107 0.81 8.92 19.38
CA GLU A 107 0.89 9.41 20.75
C GLU A 107 1.64 8.44 21.67
N ALA A 108 1.50 7.15 21.44
CA ALA A 108 2.14 6.11 22.24
C ALA A 108 3.58 5.81 21.81
N ALA A 109 4.01 6.32 20.66
CA ALA A 109 5.34 6.01 20.10
C ALA A 109 6.45 6.52 21.02
N LYS A 110 7.42 5.63 21.31
CA LYS A 110 8.56 5.94 22.18
C LYS A 110 9.88 5.96 21.44
N HIS A 111 9.89 5.46 20.20
CA HIS A 111 11.09 5.38 19.38
C HIS A 111 10.85 6.10 18.05
N ASP A 112 11.93 6.59 17.46
CA ASP A 112 11.84 7.39 16.23
C ASP A 112 11.26 6.61 15.06
N ASP A 113 11.58 5.32 14.92
CA ASP A 113 11.04 4.48 13.85
C ASP A 113 9.54 4.25 14.01
N GLU A 114 9.07 4.03 15.23
CA GLU A 114 7.63 3.91 15.50
C GLU A 114 6.90 5.21 15.19
N ARG A 115 7.50 6.33 15.59
CA ARG A 115 6.92 7.66 15.36
C ARG A 115 6.85 7.97 13.86
N PHE A 116 7.91 7.63 13.13
CA PHE A 116 7.94 7.82 11.69
C PHE A 116 6.80 7.07 11.00
N LEU A 117 6.65 5.77 11.29
CA LEU A 117 5.61 4.97 10.66
C LEU A 117 4.22 5.43 11.04
N ALA A 118 4.00 5.77 12.31
CA ALA A 118 2.69 6.26 12.75
C ALA A 118 2.35 7.60 12.09
N GLN A 119 3.34 8.50 11.95
CA GLN A 119 3.13 9.78 11.30
C GLN A 119 2.81 9.61 9.82
N GLU A 120 3.50 8.68 9.14
CA GLU A 120 3.23 8.39 7.73
C GLU A 120 1.80 7.86 7.55
N ALA A 121 1.35 7.01 8.48
CA ALA A 121 -0.03 6.51 8.44
C ALA A 121 -1.04 7.64 8.63
N VAL A 122 -0.81 8.51 9.61
CA VAL A 122 -1.68 9.65 9.88
C VAL A 122 -1.76 10.55 8.65
N ASP A 123 -0.62 10.89 8.06
CA ASP A 123 -0.58 11.79 6.91
C ASP A 123 -1.30 11.21 5.70
N SER A 124 -1.06 9.93 5.42
CA SER A 124 -1.69 9.25 4.29
C SER A 124 -3.21 9.15 4.47
N LEU A 125 -3.65 8.78 5.68
CA LEU A 125 -5.07 8.62 5.96
C LEU A 125 -5.80 9.96 5.97
N ARG A 126 -5.16 11.03 6.46
CA ARG A 126 -5.74 12.37 6.38
C ARG A 126 -5.90 12.83 4.94
N ALA A 127 -4.91 12.53 4.09
CA ALA A 127 -5.01 12.88 2.67
C ALA A 127 -6.17 12.13 2.01
N LEU A 128 -6.36 10.85 2.33
CA LEU A 128 -7.50 10.09 1.83
C LEU A 128 -8.83 10.66 2.33
N GLN A 129 -8.89 11.03 3.60
CA GLN A 129 -10.11 11.59 4.21
C GLN A 129 -10.51 12.91 3.55
N SER A 130 -9.57 13.71 3.13
CA SER A 130 -9.83 14.96 2.43
C SER A 130 -9.93 14.82 0.91
N GLY A 131 -9.86 13.61 0.39
CA GLY A 131 -10.00 13.34 -1.04
C GLY A 131 -8.77 13.63 -1.87
N ARG A 132 -7.59 13.78 -1.24
CA ARG A 132 -6.34 14.10 -1.93
C ARG A 132 -5.35 12.94 -2.00
N GLY A 133 -5.66 11.87 -1.31
CA GLY A 133 -4.79 10.72 -1.21
C GLY A 133 -4.73 9.86 -2.42
#